data_beccae409a6fb0109ca9f43e1d8a6fb7
#
_entry.id   beccae409a6fb0109ca9f43e1d8a6fb7
#
_cell.length_a   1.000
_cell.length_b   1.000
_cell.length_c   1.000
_cell.angle_alpha   90.00
_cell.angle_beta   90.00
_cell.angle_gamma   90.00
#
_symmetry.space_group_name_H-M   'P 1'
#
loop_
_entity.id
_entity.type
_entity.pdbx_description
1 polymer ?
#
loop_
_entity_poly.entity_id
_entity_poly.type
_entity_poly.pdbx_seq_one_letter_code
_entity_poly.pdbx_strand_id
1 'polypeptide(L)'
;MSQISELLNATHKKSDFSCGKEMLDVYIHKQANQDIKRKLSACFVINEKETNLIKGYYTLSNNSIPSKFVPNQIQKKLPRSYESIPTTLLGRLAIDNRFQGKGIGKLILIDALKRSYEISKTIGSFAVVVDPIDQDAENFYEKYGFIKLPDSGKMFLPMKTISQLFK
;
A
#
# COMPACT_ATOMS: atom_id res chain seq x y z
N MET A 1 8.88 -5.13 15.76
CA MET A 1 9.31 -5.49 14.40
C MET A 1 9.85 -4.25 13.71
N SER A 2 11.07 -4.30 13.20
CA SER A 2 11.67 -3.19 12.47
C SER A 2 11.11 -3.09 11.05
N GLN A 3 11.21 -1.90 10.45
CA GLN A 3 10.86 -1.71 9.04
C GLN A 3 11.91 -2.39 8.18
N ILE A 4 11.45 -3.07 7.13
CA ILE A 4 12.33 -3.76 6.18
C ILE A 4 12.49 -2.99 4.87
N SER A 5 11.70 -1.93 4.67
CA SER A 5 11.77 -1.09 3.49
C SER A 5 12.34 0.28 3.82
N GLU A 6 12.85 0.95 2.80
CA GLU A 6 13.37 2.31 2.90
C GLU A 6 12.87 3.14 1.71
N LEU A 7 12.92 4.45 1.86
CA LEU A 7 12.50 5.35 0.79
C LEU A 7 13.37 5.15 -0.45
N LEU A 8 12.71 5.09 -1.62
CA LEU A 8 13.41 5.02 -2.89
C LEU A 8 14.35 6.22 -3.05
N ASN A 9 15.58 5.95 -3.44
CA ASN A 9 16.59 6.99 -3.71
C ASN A 9 17.47 6.59 -4.90
N ALA A 10 18.43 7.45 -5.25
CA ALA A 10 19.25 7.26 -6.44
C ALA A 10 20.20 6.05 -6.39
N THR A 11 20.45 5.50 -5.18
CA THR A 11 21.33 4.34 -5.05
C THR A 11 20.67 3.02 -5.40
N HIS A 12 19.33 2.99 -5.38
CA HIS A 12 18.58 1.79 -5.70
C HIS A 12 18.58 1.52 -7.20
N LYS A 13 18.90 0.28 -7.58
CA LYS A 13 18.96 -0.13 -8.99
C LYS A 13 17.60 -0.58 -9.46
N LYS A 14 16.91 0.26 -10.18
CA LYS A 14 15.54 0.03 -10.67
C LYS A 14 15.45 -0.35 -12.13
N SER A 15 16.54 -0.21 -12.91
CA SER A 15 16.50 -0.37 -14.37
C SER A 15 16.03 -1.77 -14.81
N ASP A 16 16.37 -2.80 -14.05
CA ASP A 16 16.03 -4.18 -14.38
C ASP A 16 14.76 -4.66 -13.68
N PHE A 17 14.08 -3.78 -12.92
CA PHE A 17 12.87 -4.18 -12.21
C PHE A 17 11.77 -4.57 -13.19
N SER A 18 11.23 -5.79 -12.99
CA SER A 18 10.12 -6.31 -13.78
C SER A 18 9.30 -7.25 -12.91
N CYS A 19 8.03 -6.94 -12.73
CA CYS A 19 7.14 -7.76 -11.88
C CYS A 19 6.11 -8.55 -12.67
N GLY A 20 6.09 -8.41 -14.00
CA GLY A 20 5.09 -9.06 -14.85
C GLY A 20 3.83 -8.23 -15.10
N LYS A 21 3.73 -7.07 -14.46
CA LYS A 21 2.62 -6.10 -14.67
C LYS A 21 3.22 -4.81 -15.21
N GLU A 22 3.01 -4.53 -16.49
CA GLU A 22 3.64 -3.39 -17.17
C GLU A 22 3.37 -2.06 -16.46
N MET A 23 2.14 -1.84 -16.01
CA MET A 23 1.76 -0.62 -15.32
C MET A 23 2.64 -0.36 -14.09
N LEU A 24 2.94 -1.39 -13.33
CA LEU A 24 3.78 -1.28 -12.13
C LEU A 24 5.26 -1.11 -12.48
N ASP A 25 5.72 -1.73 -13.56
CA ASP A 25 7.10 -1.58 -14.02
C ASP A 25 7.35 -0.16 -14.57
N VAL A 26 6.43 0.34 -15.37
CA VAL A 26 6.50 1.72 -15.89
C VAL A 26 6.53 2.73 -14.75
N TYR A 27 5.74 2.49 -13.72
CA TYR A 27 5.69 3.41 -12.57
C TYR A 27 7.05 3.56 -11.90
N ILE A 28 7.69 2.46 -11.52
CA ILE A 28 8.97 2.53 -10.82
C ILE A 28 10.08 3.10 -11.71
N HIS A 29 10.03 2.81 -13.00
CA HIS A 29 11.05 3.28 -13.94
C HIS A 29 10.91 4.77 -14.29
N LYS A 30 9.67 5.29 -14.45
CA LYS A 30 9.43 6.58 -15.09
C LYS A 30 8.67 7.59 -14.23
N GLN A 31 7.91 7.17 -13.25
CA GLN A 31 7.00 8.07 -12.53
C GLN A 31 7.34 8.25 -11.05
N ALA A 32 7.87 7.23 -10.40
CA ALA A 32 8.06 7.24 -8.93
C ALA A 32 8.86 8.45 -8.45
N ASN A 33 9.97 8.78 -9.11
CA ASN A 33 10.79 9.92 -8.73
C ASN A 33 10.05 11.25 -8.82
N GLN A 34 9.21 11.41 -9.85
CA GLN A 34 8.41 12.63 -10.01
C GLN A 34 7.36 12.75 -8.91
N ASP A 35 6.70 11.67 -8.57
CA ASP A 35 5.71 11.64 -7.50
C ASP A 35 6.33 11.98 -6.15
N ILE A 36 7.50 11.39 -5.86
CA ILE A 36 8.24 11.67 -4.62
C ILE A 36 8.61 13.16 -4.54
N LYS A 37 9.18 13.69 -5.62
CA LYS A 37 9.61 15.09 -5.69
C LYS A 37 8.45 16.05 -5.50
N ARG A 38 7.30 15.73 -6.07
CA ARG A 38 6.08 16.57 -5.99
C ARG A 38 5.23 16.29 -4.75
N LYS A 39 5.64 15.37 -3.90
CA LYS A 39 4.89 14.96 -2.70
C LYS A 39 3.51 14.37 -3.02
N LEU A 40 3.37 13.76 -4.18
CA LEU A 40 2.12 13.10 -4.59
C LEU A 40 2.03 11.70 -4.01
N SER A 41 3.17 11.03 -3.82
CA SER A 41 3.25 9.70 -3.26
C SER A 41 4.65 9.45 -2.71
N ALA A 42 4.73 8.69 -1.63
CA ALA A 42 6.00 8.16 -1.15
C ALA A 42 6.18 6.74 -1.71
N CYS A 43 7.41 6.39 -2.07
CA CYS A 43 7.72 5.06 -2.58
C CYS A 43 8.77 4.41 -1.67
N PHE A 44 8.46 3.21 -1.21
CA PHE A 44 9.32 2.43 -0.32
C PHE A 44 9.77 1.17 -1.03
N VAL A 45 11.03 0.82 -0.89
CA VAL A 45 11.61 -0.33 -1.57
C VAL A 45 12.22 -1.31 -0.58
N ILE A 46 12.15 -2.60 -0.89
CA ILE A 46 12.97 -3.62 -0.27
C ILE A 46 14.07 -3.92 -1.27
N ASN A 47 15.31 -3.67 -0.89
CA ASN A 47 16.46 -3.89 -1.76
C ASN A 47 17.31 -5.05 -1.27
N GLU A 48 18.05 -5.66 -2.20
CA GLU A 48 19.09 -6.59 -1.86
C GLU A 48 20.33 -5.81 -1.41
N LYS A 49 20.83 -6.11 -0.21
CA LYS A 49 21.86 -5.27 0.44
C LYS A 49 23.16 -5.18 -0.34
N GLU A 50 23.58 -6.28 -0.98
CA GLU A 50 24.86 -6.34 -1.67
C GLU A 50 24.84 -5.66 -3.03
N THR A 51 23.73 -5.79 -3.76
CA THR A 51 23.61 -5.33 -5.14
C THR A 51 22.78 -4.06 -5.30
N ASN A 52 22.00 -3.69 -4.29
CA ASN A 52 20.99 -2.63 -4.33
C ASN A 52 19.88 -2.86 -5.39
N LEU A 53 19.72 -4.10 -5.84
CA LEU A 53 18.59 -4.46 -6.70
C LEU A 53 17.29 -4.35 -5.90
N ILE A 54 16.27 -3.80 -6.51
CA ILE A 54 14.95 -3.68 -5.88
C ILE A 54 14.23 -5.02 -5.96
N LYS A 55 13.94 -5.62 -4.81
CA LYS A 55 13.16 -6.86 -4.73
C LYS A 55 11.67 -6.59 -4.86
N GLY A 56 11.22 -5.49 -4.33
CA GLY A 56 9.83 -5.08 -4.36
C GLY A 56 9.67 -3.65 -3.90
N TYR A 57 8.49 -3.08 -4.15
CA TYR A 57 8.19 -1.73 -3.71
C TYR A 57 6.70 -1.58 -3.41
N TYR A 58 6.38 -0.54 -2.65
CA TYR A 58 5.00 -0.08 -2.48
C TYR A 58 4.97 1.44 -2.39
N THR A 59 3.80 2.02 -2.62
CA THR A 59 3.60 3.46 -2.52
C THR A 59 2.50 3.77 -1.50
N LEU A 60 2.70 4.86 -0.77
CA LEU A 60 1.71 5.38 0.18
C LEU A 60 1.43 6.84 -0.11
N SER A 61 0.16 7.22 0.00
CA SER A 61 -0.27 8.61 -0.06
C SER A 61 -1.51 8.81 0.79
N ASN A 62 -1.85 10.06 1.06
CA ASN A 62 -3.10 10.41 1.72
C ASN A 62 -4.27 10.19 0.76
N ASN A 63 -5.40 9.80 1.31
CA ASN A 63 -6.62 9.61 0.54
C ASN A 63 -7.84 9.85 1.43
N SER A 64 -9.00 9.89 0.82
CA SER A 64 -10.26 9.86 1.53
C SER A 64 -11.27 9.03 0.76
N ILE A 65 -12.23 8.48 1.47
CA ILE A 65 -13.35 7.78 0.84
C ILE A 65 -14.66 8.44 1.29
N PRO A 66 -15.65 8.59 0.40
CA PRO A 66 -16.95 9.07 0.81
C PRO A 66 -17.56 8.15 1.85
N SER A 67 -18.11 8.69 2.91
CA SER A 67 -18.71 7.90 4.01
C SER A 67 -19.78 6.94 3.51
N LYS A 68 -20.50 7.32 2.46
CA LYS A 68 -21.56 6.50 1.84
C LYS A 68 -21.05 5.17 1.27
N PHE A 69 -19.74 5.05 0.94
CA PHE A 69 -19.16 3.81 0.43
C PHE A 69 -18.66 2.87 1.53
N VAL A 70 -18.63 3.35 2.77
CA VAL A 70 -18.25 2.50 3.91
C VAL A 70 -19.40 1.54 4.20
N PRO A 71 -19.13 0.24 4.42
CA PRO A 71 -20.20 -0.71 4.77
C PRO A 71 -21.05 -0.23 5.94
N ASN A 72 -22.35 -0.45 5.87
CA ASN A 72 -23.31 0.07 6.85
C ASN A 72 -22.96 -0.24 8.30
N GLN A 73 -22.45 -1.46 8.56
CA GLN A 73 -22.08 -1.87 9.91
C GLN A 73 -20.97 -1.02 10.50
N ILE A 74 -20.05 -0.55 9.66
CA ILE A 74 -18.94 0.31 10.07
C ILE A 74 -19.41 1.76 10.09
N GLN A 75 -20.18 2.17 9.08
CA GLN A 75 -20.70 3.55 8.96
C GLN A 75 -21.50 3.96 10.19
N LYS A 76 -22.30 3.06 10.77
CA LYS A 76 -23.08 3.33 11.98
C LYS A 76 -22.24 3.73 13.18
N LYS A 77 -20.98 3.30 13.22
CA LYS A 77 -20.05 3.60 14.31
C LYS A 77 -19.28 4.89 14.11
N LEU A 78 -19.42 5.52 12.95
CA LEU A 78 -18.72 6.76 12.63
C LEU A 78 -19.61 7.98 12.91
N PRO A 79 -19.01 9.12 13.32
CA PRO A 79 -19.78 10.35 13.47
C PRO A 79 -20.41 10.76 12.14
N ARG A 80 -21.67 11.20 12.19
CA ARG A 80 -22.43 11.60 11.00
C ARG A 80 -21.88 12.85 10.34
N SER A 81 -21.08 13.63 11.05
CA SER A 81 -20.50 14.88 10.52
C SER A 81 -19.44 14.64 9.44
N TYR A 82 -18.92 13.41 9.32
CA TYR A 82 -17.90 13.12 8.32
C TYR A 82 -18.51 12.65 7.02
N GLU A 83 -18.49 13.51 6.01
CA GLU A 83 -18.88 13.15 4.64
C GLU A 83 -17.78 12.39 3.92
N SER A 84 -16.52 12.65 4.27
CA SER A 84 -15.33 11.97 3.78
C SER A 84 -14.55 11.40 4.94
N ILE A 85 -14.07 10.19 4.79
CA ILE A 85 -13.33 9.49 5.82
C ILE A 85 -11.84 9.48 5.43
N PRO A 86 -10.94 9.98 6.28
CA PRO A 86 -9.52 10.00 5.96
C PRO A 86 -8.94 8.59 5.95
N THR A 87 -8.16 8.29 4.92
CA THR A 87 -7.52 6.98 4.74
C THR A 87 -6.10 7.14 4.23
N THR A 88 -5.37 6.04 4.24
CA THR A 88 -4.06 5.93 3.61
C THR A 88 -4.21 5.06 2.37
N LEU A 89 -3.75 5.54 1.22
CA LEU A 89 -3.79 4.77 -0.02
C LEU A 89 -2.48 3.99 -0.18
N LEU A 90 -2.58 2.68 -0.17
CA LEU A 90 -1.53 1.79 -0.65
C LEU A 90 -1.75 1.65 -2.15
N GLY A 91 -1.12 2.55 -2.91
CA GLY A 91 -1.44 2.73 -4.31
C GLY A 91 -0.88 1.65 -5.21
N ARG A 92 0.29 1.15 -4.86
CA ARG A 92 0.99 0.12 -5.64
C ARG A 92 1.74 -0.80 -4.71
N LEU A 93 1.82 -2.07 -5.10
CA LEU A 93 2.62 -3.07 -4.42
C LEU A 93 3.09 -4.07 -5.47
N ALA A 94 4.39 -4.23 -5.63
CA ALA A 94 4.96 -5.07 -6.68
C ALA A 94 6.22 -5.80 -6.21
N ILE A 95 6.39 -7.03 -6.68
CA ILE A 95 7.55 -7.87 -6.40
C ILE A 95 8.22 -8.22 -7.73
N ASP A 96 9.53 -7.99 -7.82
CA ASP A 96 10.31 -8.37 -8.99
C ASP A 96 10.22 -9.88 -9.25
N ASN A 97 10.13 -10.26 -10.52
CA ASN A 97 9.99 -11.66 -10.93
C ASN A 97 11.06 -12.58 -10.34
N ARG A 98 12.28 -12.07 -10.17
CA ARG A 98 13.39 -12.83 -9.61
C ARG A 98 13.19 -13.24 -8.16
N PHE A 99 12.31 -12.52 -7.45
CA PHE A 99 12.06 -12.69 -6.02
C PHE A 99 10.65 -13.16 -5.70
N GLN A 100 9.81 -13.44 -6.69
CA GLN A 100 8.46 -13.96 -6.48
C GLN A 100 8.51 -15.41 -5.96
N GLY A 101 7.44 -15.83 -5.30
CA GLY A 101 7.34 -17.18 -4.74
C GLY A 101 8.15 -17.42 -3.47
N LYS A 102 8.72 -16.38 -2.86
CA LYS A 102 9.56 -16.45 -1.66
C LYS A 102 8.92 -15.78 -0.43
N GLY A 103 7.62 -15.49 -0.48
CA GLY A 103 6.91 -14.85 0.63
C GLY A 103 7.16 -13.36 0.77
N ILE A 104 7.85 -12.72 -0.16
CA ILE A 104 8.18 -11.29 -0.09
C ILE A 104 6.93 -10.42 -0.19
N GLY A 105 5.94 -10.85 -0.98
CA GLY A 105 4.68 -10.10 -1.09
C GLY A 105 3.99 -9.91 0.26
N LYS A 106 3.93 -10.97 1.07
CA LYS A 106 3.40 -10.88 2.43
C LYS A 106 4.23 -9.94 3.30
N LEU A 107 5.55 -10.07 3.25
CA LEU A 107 6.45 -9.24 4.05
C LEU A 107 6.31 -7.76 3.70
N ILE A 108 6.23 -7.44 2.41
CA ILE A 108 6.12 -6.04 1.96
C ILE A 108 4.75 -5.47 2.33
N LEU A 109 3.69 -6.28 2.28
CA LEU A 109 2.37 -5.84 2.73
C LEU A 109 2.38 -5.54 4.23
N ILE A 110 2.94 -6.43 5.05
CA ILE A 110 3.04 -6.22 6.50
C ILE A 110 3.85 -4.95 6.79
N ASP A 111 4.93 -4.72 6.08
CA ASP A 111 5.75 -3.51 6.23
C ASP A 111 4.94 -2.25 5.92
N ALA A 112 4.16 -2.28 4.83
CA ALA A 112 3.29 -1.17 4.45
C ALA A 112 2.20 -0.91 5.51
N LEU A 113 1.59 -1.96 6.03
CA LEU A 113 0.57 -1.85 7.07
C LEU A 113 1.15 -1.31 8.38
N LYS A 114 2.33 -1.77 8.76
CA LYS A 114 3.01 -1.26 9.95
C LYS A 114 3.32 0.22 9.82
N ARG A 115 3.87 0.63 8.68
CA ARG A 115 4.18 2.04 8.43
C ARG A 115 2.91 2.89 8.46
N SER A 116 1.84 2.42 7.84
CA SER A 116 0.55 3.11 7.85
C SER A 116 -0.01 3.25 9.26
N TYR A 117 0.10 2.21 10.06
CA TYR A 117 -0.34 2.23 11.45
C TYR A 117 0.45 3.26 12.27
N GLU A 118 1.77 3.28 12.13
CA GLU A 118 2.60 4.26 12.84
C GLU A 118 2.26 5.70 12.44
N ILE A 119 2.05 5.95 11.14
CA ILE A 119 1.64 7.27 10.66
C ILE A 119 0.27 7.66 11.22
N SER A 120 -0.65 6.72 11.36
CA SER A 120 -2.00 6.99 11.87
C SER A 120 -2.02 7.53 13.29
N LYS A 121 -0.94 7.36 14.05
CA LYS A 121 -0.80 7.90 15.40
C LYS A 121 -0.58 9.42 15.42
N THR A 122 -0.11 9.97 14.32
CA THR A 122 0.19 11.40 14.21
C THR A 122 -0.73 12.12 13.23
N ILE A 123 -1.18 11.44 12.18
CA ILE A 123 -2.15 11.96 11.23
C ILE A 123 -3.27 10.95 11.13
N GLY A 124 -4.50 11.35 11.49
CA GLY A 124 -5.65 10.47 11.50
C GLY A 124 -5.84 9.74 10.17
N SER A 125 -6.00 8.43 10.25
CA SER A 125 -6.28 7.57 9.11
C SER A 125 -7.14 6.40 9.60
N PHE A 126 -8.34 6.28 9.04
CA PHE A 126 -9.29 5.28 9.46
C PHE A 126 -8.94 3.89 8.96
N ALA A 127 -8.34 3.81 7.77
CA ALA A 127 -8.10 2.54 7.09
C ALA A 127 -6.99 2.68 6.06
N VAL A 128 -6.42 1.54 5.66
CA VAL A 128 -5.61 1.44 4.44
C VAL A 128 -6.53 1.01 3.30
N VAL A 129 -6.49 1.75 2.20
CA VAL A 129 -7.30 1.50 1.00
C VAL A 129 -6.38 1.04 -0.12
N VAL A 130 -6.83 0.07 -0.89
CA VAL A 130 -6.16 -0.41 -2.10
C VAL A 130 -7.14 -0.35 -3.27
N ASP A 131 -6.59 -0.22 -4.48
CA ASP A 131 -7.34 -0.23 -5.73
C ASP A 131 -6.75 -1.35 -6.62
N PRO A 132 -7.19 -2.61 -6.45
CA PRO A 132 -6.59 -3.74 -7.15
C PRO A 132 -6.65 -3.57 -8.67
N ILE A 133 -5.52 -3.80 -9.35
CA ILE A 133 -5.41 -3.62 -10.80
C ILE A 133 -6.00 -4.79 -11.58
N ASP A 134 -6.12 -5.96 -10.96
CA ASP A 134 -6.62 -7.17 -11.59
C ASP A 134 -7.13 -8.15 -10.53
N GLN A 135 -7.61 -9.31 -10.97
CA GLN A 135 -8.15 -10.34 -10.09
C GLN A 135 -7.07 -10.93 -9.18
N ASP A 136 -5.84 -11.07 -9.67
CA ASP A 136 -4.75 -11.59 -8.84
C ASP A 136 -4.48 -10.67 -7.65
N ALA A 137 -4.46 -9.36 -7.89
CA ALA A 137 -4.28 -8.38 -6.82
C ALA A 137 -5.46 -8.41 -5.84
N GLU A 138 -6.69 -8.49 -6.36
CA GLU A 138 -7.89 -8.59 -5.52
C GLU A 138 -7.82 -9.82 -4.61
N ASN A 139 -7.47 -10.98 -5.17
CA ASN A 139 -7.33 -12.22 -4.41
C ASN A 139 -6.25 -12.10 -3.34
N PHE A 140 -5.13 -11.46 -3.67
CA PHE A 140 -4.03 -11.23 -2.73
C PHE A 140 -4.50 -10.42 -1.52
N TYR A 141 -5.16 -9.29 -1.75
CA TYR A 141 -5.62 -8.44 -0.66
C TYR A 141 -6.73 -9.11 0.15
N GLU A 142 -7.65 -9.79 -0.51
CA GLU A 142 -8.72 -10.53 0.18
C GLU A 142 -8.15 -11.59 1.13
N LYS A 143 -7.12 -12.29 0.70
CA LYS A 143 -6.42 -13.30 1.53
C LYS A 143 -5.91 -12.70 2.85
N TYR A 144 -5.51 -11.43 2.84
CA TYR A 144 -4.98 -10.76 4.03
C TYR A 144 -6.02 -9.91 4.77
N GLY A 145 -7.30 -10.14 4.50
CA GLY A 145 -8.39 -9.57 5.29
C GLY A 145 -8.96 -8.25 4.77
N PHE A 146 -8.52 -7.77 3.63
CA PHE A 146 -9.13 -6.59 3.03
C PHE A 146 -10.56 -6.88 2.59
N ILE A 147 -11.43 -5.90 2.78
CA ILE A 147 -12.87 -5.97 2.51
C ILE A 147 -13.20 -5.06 1.34
N LYS A 148 -14.08 -5.51 0.46
CA LYS A 148 -14.53 -4.69 -0.67
C LYS A 148 -15.34 -3.49 -0.20
N LEU A 149 -15.03 -2.32 -0.75
CA LEU A 149 -15.88 -1.14 -0.62
C LEU A 149 -16.96 -1.24 -1.70
N PRO A 150 -18.25 -1.25 -1.30
CA PRO A 150 -19.34 -1.42 -2.28
C PRO A 150 -19.27 -0.40 -3.41
N ASP A 151 -19.54 -0.84 -4.63
CA ASP A 151 -19.69 -0.02 -5.83
C ASP A 151 -18.47 0.82 -6.23
N SER A 152 -17.27 0.48 -5.73
CA SER A 152 -16.09 1.31 -5.98
C SER A 152 -14.93 0.59 -6.64
N GLY A 153 -14.93 -0.75 -6.65
CA GLY A 153 -13.77 -1.53 -7.08
C GLY A 153 -12.60 -1.50 -6.12
N LYS A 154 -12.71 -0.74 -5.04
CA LYS A 154 -11.66 -0.59 -4.04
C LYS A 154 -11.88 -1.57 -2.89
N MET A 155 -10.79 -1.81 -2.13
CA MET A 155 -10.82 -2.61 -0.92
C MET A 155 -10.17 -1.82 0.21
N PHE A 156 -10.50 -2.16 1.45
CA PHE A 156 -9.93 -1.48 2.60
C PHE A 156 -9.71 -2.43 3.76
N LEU A 157 -8.80 -2.04 4.65
CA LEU A 157 -8.56 -2.72 5.92
C LEU A 157 -8.58 -1.66 7.02
N PRO A 158 -9.54 -1.74 7.97
CA PRO A 158 -9.63 -0.74 9.03
C PRO A 158 -8.37 -0.68 9.88
N MET A 159 -7.96 0.52 10.28
CA MET A 159 -6.77 0.70 11.11
C MET A 159 -6.89 -0.03 12.45
N LYS A 160 -8.09 -0.13 12.97
CA LYS A 160 -8.37 -0.92 14.18
C LYS A 160 -7.96 -2.39 14.01
N THR A 161 -8.25 -2.98 12.85
CA THR A 161 -7.85 -4.35 12.54
C THR A 161 -6.33 -4.44 12.39
N ILE A 162 -5.74 -3.48 11.68
CA ILE A 162 -4.29 -3.43 11.46
C ILE A 162 -3.54 -3.34 12.80
N SER A 163 -4.05 -2.54 13.74
CA SER A 163 -3.43 -2.37 15.04
C SER A 163 -3.24 -3.67 15.80
N GLN A 164 -4.11 -4.64 15.57
CA GLN A 164 -4.02 -5.94 16.24
C GLN A 164 -2.83 -6.77 15.78
N LEU A 165 -2.31 -6.49 14.58
CA LEU A 165 -1.13 -7.17 14.06
C LEU A 165 0.16 -6.74 14.78
N PHE A 166 0.14 -5.58 15.43
CA PHE A 166 1.34 -4.95 15.99
C PHE A 166 1.23 -4.67 17.49
N LYS A 167 0.42 -5.43 18.16
CA LYS A 167 0.32 -5.39 19.62
C LYS A 167 1.42 -6.19 20.28
#